data_5733f4242b584281762339363f317e36
#
_entry.id   5733f4242b584281762339363f317e36
#
_cell.length_a   1.000
_cell.length_b   1.000
_cell.length_c   1.000
_cell.angle_alpha   90.00
_cell.angle_beta   90.00
_cell.angle_gamma   90.00
#
_symmetry.space_group_name_H-M   'P 1'
#
loop_
_entity.id
_entity.type
_entity.pdbx_description
1 polymer ?
#
loop_
_entity_poly.entity_id
_entity_poly.type
_entity_poly.pdbx_seq_one_letter_code
_entity_poly.pdbx_strand_id
1 'polypeptide(L)'
;MLKGIIFDMDGVLINSEPFHYRVWKETLRQRGVNLEYQVYKACIGSTVGFLMGLLHEHYGIDAQDSSLVREMQEMKKKLIKKEGYPPLIPYVKELLQNLSGAGYQLAVASSSPLAYIEEVTEHW
;
A
#
# COMPACT_ATOMS: atom_id res chain seq x y z
N MET A 1 7.90 -31.11 6.53
CA MET A 1 8.73 -30.07 7.15
C MET A 1 8.50 -28.74 6.45
N LEU A 2 8.26 -27.69 7.19
CA LEU A 2 8.10 -26.34 6.65
C LEU A 2 9.46 -25.84 6.12
N LYS A 3 9.51 -25.48 4.84
CA LYS A 3 10.75 -25.02 4.18
C LYS A 3 10.74 -23.57 3.73
N GLY A 4 9.57 -22.97 3.64
CA GLY A 4 9.42 -21.61 3.17
C GLY A 4 8.23 -20.91 3.80
N ILE A 5 8.29 -19.58 3.79
CA ILE A 5 7.24 -18.72 4.33
C ILE A 5 6.97 -17.62 3.32
N ILE A 6 5.70 -17.37 3.03
CA ILE A 6 5.26 -16.29 2.16
C ILE A 6 4.60 -15.23 3.04
N PHE A 7 5.09 -13.99 2.93
CA PHE A 7 4.54 -12.87 3.69
C PHE A 7 3.74 -11.96 2.78
N ASP A 8 2.64 -11.43 3.29
CA ASP A 8 2.01 -10.24 2.73
C ASP A 8 2.90 -9.04 3.07
N MET A 9 2.85 -7.98 2.27
CA MET A 9 3.71 -6.82 2.45
C MET A 9 3.00 -5.71 3.23
N ASP A 10 1.90 -5.20 2.70
CA ASP A 10 1.22 -4.03 3.26
C ASP A 10 0.49 -4.39 4.56
N GLY A 11 0.82 -3.69 5.64
CA GLY A 11 0.23 -3.93 6.95
C GLY A 11 0.79 -5.16 7.67
N VAL A 12 1.70 -5.90 7.06
CA VAL A 12 2.36 -7.08 7.65
C VAL A 12 3.86 -6.84 7.82
N LEU A 13 4.56 -6.54 6.73
CA LEU A 13 5.99 -6.25 6.76
C LEU A 13 6.25 -4.76 6.92
N ILE A 14 5.47 -3.92 6.24
CA ILE A 14 5.60 -2.46 6.30
C ILE A 14 4.30 -1.84 6.81
N ASN A 15 4.44 -0.76 7.55
CA ASN A 15 3.30 0.02 8.03
C ASN A 15 2.88 1.03 6.98
N SER A 16 2.23 0.54 5.92
CA SER A 16 1.90 1.32 4.73
C SER A 16 0.47 1.83 4.70
N GLU A 17 -0.42 1.35 5.57
CA GLU A 17 -1.84 1.78 5.56
C GLU A 17 -2.02 3.28 5.76
N PRO A 18 -1.37 3.92 6.77
CA PRO A 18 -1.47 5.37 6.91
C PRO A 18 -0.92 6.12 5.70
N PHE A 19 0.13 5.59 5.08
CA PHE A 19 0.72 6.16 3.88
C PHE A 19 -0.23 6.09 2.69
N HIS A 20 -0.84 4.94 2.42
CA HIS A 20 -1.79 4.79 1.32
C HIS A 20 -3.02 5.67 1.51
N TYR A 21 -3.54 5.77 2.73
CA TYR A 21 -4.64 6.70 3.01
C TYR A 21 -4.24 8.14 2.68
N ARG A 22 -3.05 8.55 3.08
CA ARG A 22 -2.55 9.90 2.80
C ARG A 22 -2.40 10.17 1.31
N VAL A 23 -1.91 9.18 0.55
CA VAL A 23 -1.79 9.29 -0.91
C VAL A 23 -3.16 9.57 -1.53
N TRP A 24 -4.16 8.79 -1.20
CA TRP A 24 -5.51 8.96 -1.72
C TRP A 24 -6.13 10.27 -1.24
N LYS A 25 -5.95 10.61 0.02
CA LYS A 25 -6.48 11.86 0.59
C LYS A 25 -5.92 13.08 -0.14
N GLU A 26 -4.62 13.14 -0.34
CA GLU A 26 -3.99 14.26 -1.06
C GLU A 26 -4.38 14.29 -2.54
N THR A 27 -4.49 13.15 -3.18
CA THR A 27 -4.93 13.05 -4.58
C THR A 27 -6.34 13.62 -4.74
N LEU A 28 -7.26 13.21 -3.88
CA LEU A 28 -8.65 13.66 -3.93
C LEU A 28 -8.81 15.12 -3.50
N ARG A 29 -7.97 15.59 -2.59
CA ARG A 29 -7.98 17.00 -2.18
C ARG A 29 -7.72 17.93 -3.36
N GLN A 30 -6.86 17.53 -4.29
CA GLN A 30 -6.59 18.31 -5.50
C GLN A 30 -7.82 18.44 -6.40
N ARG A 31 -8.78 17.54 -6.27
CA ARG A 31 -10.06 17.58 -6.99
C ARG A 31 -11.20 18.19 -6.15
N GLY A 32 -10.87 18.77 -4.99
CA GLY A 32 -11.86 19.37 -4.10
C GLY A 32 -12.66 18.37 -3.29
N VAL A 33 -12.18 17.12 -3.17
CA VAL A 33 -12.85 16.07 -2.41
C VAL A 33 -12.07 15.79 -1.13
N ASN A 34 -12.78 15.79 0.01
CA ASN A 34 -12.21 15.44 1.30
C ASN A 34 -12.52 13.97 1.61
N LEU A 35 -11.53 13.10 1.46
CA LEU A 35 -11.69 11.67 1.75
C LEU A 35 -11.71 11.45 3.26
N GLU A 36 -12.85 11.01 3.78
CA GLU A 36 -12.98 10.66 5.18
C GLU A 36 -12.37 9.28 5.45
N TYR A 37 -11.67 9.15 6.57
CA TYR A 37 -11.03 7.89 6.95
C TYR A 37 -12.04 6.75 7.07
N GLN A 38 -13.26 7.03 7.53
CA GLN A 38 -14.31 6.03 7.67
C GLN A 38 -14.66 5.35 6.34
N VAL A 39 -14.65 6.12 5.25
CA VAL A 39 -14.88 5.59 3.90
C VAL A 39 -13.68 4.76 3.45
N TYR A 40 -12.47 5.28 3.62
CA TYR A 40 -11.26 4.59 3.22
C TYR A 40 -11.05 3.29 4.00
N LYS A 41 -11.36 3.30 5.28
CA LYS A 41 -11.20 2.14 6.17
C LYS A 41 -11.87 0.88 5.62
N ALA A 42 -13.03 1.03 4.98
CA ALA A 42 -13.74 -0.10 4.37
C ALA A 42 -13.00 -0.73 3.19
N CYS A 43 -12.01 -0.02 2.62
CA CYS A 43 -11.24 -0.49 1.47
C CYS A 43 -9.92 -1.17 1.85
N ILE A 44 -9.53 -1.13 3.11
CA ILE A 44 -8.26 -1.71 3.56
C ILE A 44 -8.28 -3.21 3.29
N GLY A 45 -7.25 -3.68 2.58
CA GLY A 45 -7.15 -5.08 2.19
C GLY A 45 -7.91 -5.45 0.92
N SER A 46 -8.58 -4.50 0.27
CA SER A 46 -9.32 -4.74 -0.96
C SER A 46 -8.61 -4.16 -2.19
N THR A 47 -9.26 -4.24 -3.34
CA THR A 47 -8.69 -3.77 -4.62
C THR A 47 -8.95 -2.29 -4.86
N VAL A 48 -8.20 -1.70 -5.80
CA VAL A 48 -8.45 -0.34 -6.27
C VAL A 48 -9.86 -0.22 -6.87
N GLY A 49 -10.33 -1.26 -7.56
CA GLY A 49 -11.68 -1.27 -8.12
C GLY A 49 -12.77 -1.12 -7.05
N PHE A 50 -12.60 -1.79 -5.93
CA PHE A 50 -13.52 -1.66 -4.80
C PHE A 50 -13.49 -0.24 -4.23
N LEU A 51 -12.31 0.34 -4.06
CA LEU A 51 -12.16 1.73 -3.60
C LEU A 51 -12.83 2.70 -4.56
N MET A 52 -12.62 2.54 -5.87
CA MET A 52 -13.26 3.41 -6.88
C MET A 52 -14.78 3.33 -6.80
N GLY A 53 -15.33 2.15 -6.54
CA GLY A 53 -16.77 1.97 -6.33
C GLY A 53 -17.29 2.75 -5.12
N LEU A 54 -16.57 2.72 -4.00
CA LEU A 54 -16.92 3.48 -2.81
C LEU A 54 -16.79 4.99 -3.03
N LEU A 55 -15.77 5.43 -3.77
CA LEU A 55 -15.62 6.85 -4.12
C LEU A 55 -16.78 7.34 -4.99
N HIS A 56 -17.26 6.50 -5.89
CA HIS A 56 -18.45 6.80 -6.68
C HIS A 56 -19.68 6.93 -5.78
N GLU A 57 -19.90 5.99 -4.90
CA GLU A 57 -21.04 5.95 -4.01
C GLU A 57 -21.08 7.13 -3.04
N HIS A 58 -19.96 7.48 -2.43
CA HIS A 58 -19.90 8.52 -1.39
C HIS A 58 -19.64 9.92 -1.91
N TYR A 59 -18.92 10.06 -3.03
CA TYR A 59 -18.46 11.37 -3.52
C TYR A 59 -18.83 11.66 -4.97
N GLY A 60 -19.52 10.74 -5.64
CA GLY A 60 -19.93 10.94 -7.03
C GLY A 60 -18.79 10.89 -8.05
N ILE A 61 -17.63 10.35 -7.69
CA ILE A 61 -16.51 10.21 -8.60
C ILE A 61 -16.78 9.08 -9.58
N ASP A 62 -16.45 9.27 -10.86
CA ASP A 62 -16.60 8.24 -11.88
C ASP A 62 -15.71 7.03 -11.55
N ALA A 63 -16.34 5.87 -11.31
CA ALA A 63 -15.61 4.64 -10.98
C ALA A 63 -14.71 4.13 -12.11
N GLN A 64 -14.90 4.63 -13.34
CA GLN A 64 -14.09 4.27 -14.50
C GLN A 64 -13.00 5.32 -14.80
N ASP A 65 -12.79 6.28 -13.92
CA ASP A 65 -11.84 7.37 -14.13
C ASP A 65 -10.40 6.90 -13.96
N SER A 66 -9.78 6.48 -15.05
CA SER A 66 -8.38 6.04 -15.07
C SER A 66 -7.40 7.19 -14.78
N SER A 67 -7.80 8.45 -15.02
CA SER A 67 -6.95 9.60 -14.72
C SER A 67 -6.75 9.79 -13.23
N LEU A 68 -7.76 9.48 -12.42
CA LEU A 68 -7.64 9.53 -10.95
C LEU A 68 -6.61 8.53 -10.45
N VAL A 69 -6.62 7.30 -10.97
CA VAL A 69 -5.64 6.28 -10.61
C VAL A 69 -4.23 6.74 -10.98
N ARG A 70 -4.07 7.35 -12.15
CA ARG A 70 -2.78 7.88 -12.59
C ARG A 70 -2.31 9.00 -11.67
N GLU A 71 -3.18 9.93 -11.31
CA GLU A 71 -2.88 10.99 -10.35
C GLU A 71 -2.47 10.44 -8.99
N MET A 72 -3.13 9.39 -8.54
CA MET A 72 -2.77 8.71 -7.29
C MET A 72 -1.37 8.12 -7.36
N GLN A 73 -1.02 7.46 -8.47
CA GLN A 73 0.32 6.88 -8.65
C GLN A 73 1.41 7.96 -8.67
N GLU A 74 1.13 9.09 -9.30
CA GLU A 74 2.06 10.23 -9.31
C GLU A 74 2.21 10.84 -7.91
N MET A 75 1.11 10.98 -7.17
CA MET A 75 1.14 11.46 -5.79
C MET A 75 1.93 10.50 -4.90
N LYS A 76 1.76 9.21 -5.09
CA LYS A 76 2.50 8.19 -4.35
C LYS A 76 4.01 8.36 -4.54
N LYS A 77 4.45 8.50 -5.79
CA LYS A 77 5.87 8.74 -6.11
C LYS A 77 6.38 10.03 -5.46
N LYS A 78 5.58 11.08 -5.51
CA LYS A 78 5.93 12.38 -4.93
C LYS A 78 6.11 12.29 -3.41
N LEU A 79 5.21 11.59 -2.72
CA LEU A 79 5.29 11.43 -1.28
C LEU A 79 6.46 10.52 -0.88
N ILE A 80 6.75 9.47 -1.64
CA ILE A 80 7.91 8.62 -1.41
C ILE A 80 9.20 9.43 -1.54
N LYS A 81 9.29 10.26 -2.57
CA LYS A 81 10.46 11.12 -2.78
C LYS A 81 10.66 12.11 -1.65
N LYS A 82 9.57 12.64 -1.09
CA LYS A 82 9.59 13.63 -0.01
C LYS A 82 9.86 13.02 1.36
N GLU A 83 9.25 11.88 1.65
CA GLU A 83 9.19 11.30 3.01
C GLU A 83 9.88 9.94 3.13
N GLY A 84 10.22 9.30 2.01
CA GLY A 84 10.76 7.94 1.98
C GLY A 84 9.68 6.87 1.93
N TYR A 85 10.13 5.61 1.92
CA TYR A 85 9.22 4.47 1.92
C TYR A 85 8.57 4.27 3.30
N PRO A 86 7.37 3.66 3.34
CA PRO A 86 6.76 3.31 4.62
C PRO A 86 7.71 2.46 5.48
N PRO A 87 7.72 2.67 6.81
CA PRO A 87 8.66 1.97 7.68
C PRO A 87 8.28 0.49 7.83
N LEU A 88 9.30 -0.32 8.14
CA LEU A 88 9.06 -1.68 8.59
C LEU A 88 8.25 -1.67 9.89
N ILE A 89 7.35 -2.64 10.02
CA ILE A 89 6.66 -2.87 11.29
C ILE A 89 7.71 -3.32 12.33
N PRO A 90 7.60 -2.85 13.60
CA PRO A 90 8.58 -3.21 14.64
C PRO A 90 8.83 -4.73 14.71
N TYR A 91 10.09 -5.10 14.89
CA TYR A 91 10.58 -6.49 15.01
C TYR A 91 10.54 -7.32 13.72
N VAL A 92 10.00 -6.80 12.61
CA VAL A 92 9.96 -7.55 11.33
C VAL A 92 11.36 -7.87 10.83
N LYS A 93 12.27 -6.90 10.88
CA LYS A 93 13.64 -7.12 10.41
C LYS A 93 14.32 -8.26 11.18
N GLU A 94 14.17 -8.26 12.50
CA GLU A 94 14.74 -9.30 13.36
C GLU A 94 14.10 -10.66 13.06
N LEU A 95 12.78 -10.71 12.88
CA LEU A 95 12.07 -11.93 12.53
C LEU A 95 12.59 -12.51 11.21
N LEU A 96 12.71 -11.68 10.18
CA LEU A 96 13.18 -12.12 8.87
C LEU A 96 14.63 -12.64 8.95
N GLN A 97 15.49 -11.97 9.69
CA GLN A 97 16.86 -12.40 9.89
C GLN A 97 16.92 -13.75 10.62
N ASN A 98 16.11 -13.93 11.65
CA ASN A 98 16.06 -15.18 12.40
C ASN A 98 15.53 -16.34 11.56
N LEU A 99 14.48 -16.10 10.76
CA LEU A 99 13.93 -17.13 9.88
C LEU A 99 14.90 -17.52 8.78
N SER A 100 15.54 -16.55 8.17
CA SER A 100 16.55 -16.80 7.14
C SER A 100 17.76 -17.56 7.72
N GLY A 101 18.21 -17.17 8.89
CA GLY A 101 19.30 -17.86 9.60
C GLY A 101 18.95 -19.29 10.00
N ALA A 102 17.67 -19.59 10.20
CA ALA A 102 17.19 -20.94 10.49
C ALA A 102 17.00 -21.81 9.24
N GLY A 103 17.29 -21.27 8.05
CA GLY A 103 17.23 -22.02 6.81
C GLY A 103 15.90 -21.95 6.06
N TYR A 104 14.96 -21.09 6.50
CA TYR A 104 13.72 -20.91 5.76
C TYR A 104 13.92 -20.03 4.53
N GLN A 105 13.27 -20.41 3.43
CA GLN A 105 13.17 -19.54 2.27
C GLN A 105 12.01 -18.56 2.48
N LEU A 106 12.25 -17.30 2.17
CA LEU A 106 11.27 -16.23 2.40
C LEU A 106 10.83 -15.62 1.08
N ALA A 107 9.54 -15.33 0.95
CA ALA A 107 8.97 -14.69 -0.22
C ALA A 107 7.92 -13.67 0.21
N VAL A 108 7.65 -12.72 -0.68
CA VAL A 108 6.62 -11.71 -0.49
C VAL A 108 5.57 -11.88 -1.56
N ALA A 109 4.31 -11.92 -1.16
CA ALA A 109 3.15 -11.89 -2.05
C ALA A 109 2.28 -10.72 -1.68
N SER A 110 1.99 -9.85 -2.65
CA SER A 110 1.21 -8.62 -2.41
C SER A 110 0.36 -8.29 -3.63
N SER A 111 -0.77 -7.63 -3.38
CA SER A 111 -1.63 -7.08 -4.45
C SER A 111 -1.09 -5.78 -5.04
N SER A 112 -0.02 -5.22 -4.48
CA SER A 112 0.63 -4.03 -5.01
C SER A 112 1.34 -4.33 -6.33
N PRO A 113 1.57 -3.31 -7.20
CA PRO A 113 2.34 -3.49 -8.42
C PRO A 113 3.73 -4.06 -8.16
N LEU A 114 4.20 -4.95 -9.04
CA LEU A 114 5.49 -5.62 -8.89
C LEU A 114 6.65 -4.63 -8.73
N ALA A 115 6.65 -3.57 -9.53
CA ALA A 115 7.70 -2.55 -9.44
C ALA A 115 7.79 -1.92 -8.04
N TYR A 116 6.64 -1.66 -7.41
CA TYR A 116 6.61 -1.13 -6.05
C TYR A 116 7.12 -2.15 -5.03
N ILE A 117 6.73 -3.41 -5.17
CA ILE A 117 7.22 -4.48 -4.31
C ILE A 117 8.75 -4.58 -4.37
N GLU A 118 9.30 -4.55 -5.57
CA GLU A 118 10.74 -4.61 -5.80
C GLU A 118 11.45 -3.41 -5.18
N GLU A 119 10.93 -2.20 -5.38
CA GLU A 119 11.51 -0.98 -4.81
C GLU A 119 11.54 -1.03 -3.28
N VAL A 120 10.43 -1.44 -2.66
CA VAL A 120 10.33 -1.52 -1.20
C VAL A 120 11.26 -2.60 -0.64
N THR A 121 11.30 -3.77 -1.25
CA THR A 121 12.15 -4.87 -0.78
C THR A 121 13.64 -4.58 -0.95
N GLU A 122 14.03 -3.88 -2.01
CA GLU A 122 15.41 -3.43 -2.20
C GLU A 122 15.80 -2.37 -1.16
N HIS A 123 14.88 -1.48 -0.79
CA HIS A 123 15.14 -0.44 0.20
C HIS A 123 15.37 -1.03 1.59
N TRP A 124 14.59 -2.02 1.97
CA TRP A 124 14.65 -2.65 3.28
C TRP A 124 15.36 -4.01 3.23
#